data_7a73c1931ed00cf2d1dff8eb7fa1ea4f
#
_entry.id   7a73c1931ed00cf2d1dff8eb7fa1ea4f
#
_cell.length_a   1.000
_cell.length_b   1.000
_cell.length_c   1.000
_cell.angle_alpha   90.00
_cell.angle_beta   90.00
_cell.angle_gamma   90.00
#
_symmetry.space_group_name_H-M   'P 1'
#
loop_
_entity.id
_entity.type
_entity.pdbx_description
1 polymer ?
#
loop_
_entity_poly.entity_id
_entity_poly.type
_entity_poly.pdbx_seq_one_letter_code
_entity_poly.pdbx_strand_id
1 'polypeptide(L)'
;QKQYFYFLFTNYGGDVGEQGVVTARLAFADRANPAGAVHKFYQGEWIEPGIGGHMTPVFGANRAWQREDTDSFWGPSMHWNTYLERYVVLMNRACCKPGWPQEGIYLSNTIDLADPSYWGQPTRILSGDQIGYRPGYYPQVMGIEPGGTDTLAGEVSRLYIHGSSSWLLRFSNQDDRTVMPPDPDGLPDPVADTHTRQTTARRGKAPN
;
A
#
# COMPACT_ATOMS: atom_id res chain seq x y z
N GLN A 1 -1.43 -22.36 16.68
CA GLN A 1 -1.31 -20.89 16.47
C GLN A 1 -2.64 -20.37 15.92
N LYS A 2 -3.19 -19.28 16.47
CA LYS A 2 -4.42 -18.67 15.94
C LYS A 2 -4.11 -18.04 14.59
N GLN A 3 -4.94 -18.30 13.58
CA GLN A 3 -4.87 -17.67 12.26
C GLN A 3 -5.83 -16.50 12.24
N TYR A 4 -5.43 -15.39 11.57
CA TYR A 4 -6.23 -14.18 11.44
C TYR A 4 -6.31 -13.73 9.99
N PHE A 5 -7.45 -13.14 9.63
CA PHE A 5 -7.55 -12.21 8.53
C PHE A 5 -7.16 -10.83 9.03
N TYR A 6 -6.40 -10.09 8.25
CA TYR A 6 -6.03 -8.71 8.49
C TYR A 6 -6.63 -7.81 7.42
N PHE A 7 -7.11 -6.65 7.84
CA PHE A 7 -7.73 -5.66 6.98
C PHE A 7 -7.04 -4.32 7.20
N LEU A 8 -6.65 -3.69 6.09
CA LEU A 8 -6.21 -2.30 6.11
C LEU A 8 -7.33 -1.43 5.55
N PHE A 9 -7.60 -0.32 6.20
CA PHE A 9 -8.58 0.65 5.75
C PHE A 9 -8.19 2.06 6.20
N THR A 10 -8.87 3.10 5.73
CA THR A 10 -8.55 4.47 6.07
C THR A 10 -9.59 5.03 7.04
N ASN A 11 -9.12 5.61 8.14
CA ASN A 11 -9.94 6.39 9.05
C ASN A 11 -9.80 7.88 8.75
N TYR A 12 -10.93 8.55 8.50
CA TYR A 12 -11.01 9.98 8.22
C TYR A 12 -11.66 10.77 9.37
N GLY A 13 -12.12 10.10 10.42
CA GLY A 13 -12.83 10.70 11.55
C GLY A 13 -11.98 10.74 12.81
N GLY A 14 -12.56 11.35 13.86
CA GLY A 14 -11.92 11.47 15.16
C GLY A 14 -10.77 12.49 15.20
N ASP A 15 -9.95 12.37 16.22
CA ASP A 15 -8.75 13.20 16.38
C ASP A 15 -7.69 12.86 15.34
N VAL A 16 -6.84 13.84 15.00
CA VAL A 16 -5.79 13.66 14.00
C VAL A 16 -4.87 12.48 14.30
N GLY A 17 -4.62 12.19 15.56
CA GLY A 17 -3.81 11.06 16.01
C GLY A 17 -4.43 9.69 15.71
N GLU A 18 -5.71 9.63 15.37
CA GLU A 18 -6.42 8.40 15.01
C GLU A 18 -6.69 8.31 13.49
N GLN A 19 -6.35 9.37 12.73
CA GLN A 19 -6.59 9.42 11.29
C GLN A 19 -5.43 8.84 10.49
N GLY A 20 -5.76 8.21 9.36
CA GLY A 20 -4.80 7.59 8.46
C GLY A 20 -5.14 6.16 8.11
N VAL A 21 -4.15 5.40 7.67
CA VAL A 21 -4.33 3.97 7.39
C VAL A 21 -4.21 3.19 8.68
N VAL A 22 -5.22 2.40 8.97
CA VAL A 22 -5.40 1.63 10.19
C VAL A 22 -5.58 0.15 9.88
N THR A 23 -5.44 -0.69 10.90
CA THR A 23 -5.55 -2.14 10.74
C THR A 23 -6.56 -2.74 11.71
N ALA A 24 -7.28 -3.75 11.21
CA ALA A 24 -8.14 -4.61 11.99
C ALA A 24 -7.84 -6.08 11.71
N ARG A 25 -8.22 -6.97 12.62
CA ARG A 25 -8.12 -8.41 12.42
C ARG A 25 -9.38 -9.15 12.87
N LEU A 26 -9.58 -10.29 12.23
CA LEU A 26 -10.63 -11.25 12.57
C LEU A 26 -10.00 -12.65 12.69
N ALA A 27 -10.23 -13.35 13.79
CA ALA A 27 -9.76 -14.72 13.88
C ALA A 27 -10.44 -15.60 12.82
N PHE A 28 -9.67 -16.45 12.15
CA PHE A 28 -10.19 -17.33 11.09
C PHE A 28 -11.33 -18.23 11.59
N ALA A 29 -11.28 -18.61 12.86
CA ALA A 29 -12.34 -19.41 13.49
C ALA A 29 -13.70 -18.68 13.50
N ASP A 30 -13.69 -17.35 13.58
CA ASP A 30 -14.90 -16.51 13.70
C ASP A 30 -15.43 -16.02 12.36
N ARG A 31 -14.83 -16.44 11.23
CA ARG A 31 -15.16 -15.95 9.87
C ARG A 31 -16.61 -16.18 9.45
N ALA A 32 -17.27 -17.19 9.99
CA ALA A 32 -18.66 -17.49 9.69
C ALA A 32 -19.66 -16.59 10.48
N ASN A 33 -19.18 -15.98 11.57
CA ASN A 33 -19.97 -15.05 12.39
C ASN A 33 -19.07 -13.89 12.87
N PRO A 34 -18.70 -12.97 11.98
CA PRO A 34 -17.71 -11.93 12.28
C PRO A 34 -18.24 -10.79 13.17
N ALA A 35 -19.56 -10.71 13.37
CA ALA A 35 -20.16 -9.67 14.19
C ALA A 35 -19.62 -9.73 15.62
N GLY A 36 -19.01 -8.62 16.08
CA GLY A 36 -18.39 -8.52 17.40
C GLY A 36 -17.02 -9.22 17.54
N ALA A 37 -16.53 -9.92 16.50
CA ALA A 37 -15.25 -10.65 16.55
C ALA A 37 -14.09 -9.89 15.86
N VAL A 38 -14.39 -8.81 15.15
CA VAL A 38 -13.36 -7.94 14.55
C VAL A 38 -12.78 -7.04 15.63
N HIS A 39 -11.45 -6.94 15.68
CA HIS A 39 -10.74 -6.06 16.61
C HIS A 39 -9.71 -5.22 15.86
N LYS A 40 -9.65 -3.93 16.19
CA LYS A 40 -8.64 -2.98 15.72
C LYS A 40 -7.45 -2.92 16.68
N PHE A 41 -6.33 -2.48 16.12
CA PHE A 41 -5.15 -2.14 16.90
C PHE A 41 -5.34 -0.76 17.53
N TYR A 42 -5.23 -0.70 18.85
CA TYR A 42 -5.33 0.54 19.61
C TYR A 42 -4.39 0.49 20.83
N GLN A 43 -3.59 1.55 21.01
CA GLN A 43 -2.65 1.70 22.13
C GLN A 43 -1.73 0.49 22.37
N GLY A 44 -1.24 -0.13 21.30
CA GLY A 44 -0.32 -1.26 21.39
C GLY A 44 -0.99 -2.64 21.41
N GLU A 45 -2.33 -2.71 21.44
CA GLU A 45 -3.05 -3.96 21.58
C GLU A 45 -4.21 -4.12 20.58
N TRP A 46 -4.64 -5.35 20.35
CA TRP A 46 -5.78 -5.69 19.49
C TRP A 46 -7.06 -5.77 20.33
N ILE A 47 -7.55 -4.65 20.81
CA ILE A 47 -8.63 -4.60 21.81
C ILE A 47 -9.87 -3.84 21.37
N GLU A 48 -9.75 -2.91 20.43
CA GLU A 48 -10.88 -2.05 20.08
C GLU A 48 -11.85 -2.77 19.14
N PRO A 49 -13.13 -2.97 19.54
CA PRO A 49 -14.06 -3.79 18.78
C PRO A 49 -14.57 -3.10 17.51
N GLY A 50 -14.91 -3.91 16.50
CA GLY A 50 -15.51 -3.47 15.25
C GLY A 50 -14.57 -2.62 14.38
N ILE A 51 -15.15 -1.83 13.48
CA ILE A 51 -14.42 -0.95 12.55
C ILE A 51 -14.62 0.56 12.85
N GLY A 52 -15.51 0.92 13.76
CA GLY A 52 -15.68 2.27 14.31
C GLY A 52 -15.00 2.43 15.67
N GLY A 53 -15.06 3.61 16.28
CA GLY A 53 -14.44 3.90 17.57
C GLY A 53 -12.96 4.26 17.46
N HIS A 54 -12.19 3.98 18.52
CA HIS A 54 -10.77 4.34 18.60
C HIS A 54 -9.86 3.43 17.76
N MET A 55 -8.72 3.96 17.32
CA MET A 55 -7.72 3.18 16.59
C MET A 55 -6.36 3.87 16.57
N THR A 56 -5.29 3.09 16.51
CA THR A 56 -3.94 3.60 16.30
C THR A 56 -3.56 3.39 14.84
N PRO A 57 -3.31 4.46 14.06
CA PRO A 57 -2.91 4.33 12.66
C PRO A 57 -1.56 3.65 12.51
N VAL A 58 -1.45 2.80 11.50
CA VAL A 58 -0.16 2.27 11.00
C VAL A 58 0.60 3.37 10.25
N PHE A 59 -0.14 4.14 9.44
CA PHE A 59 0.37 5.32 8.74
C PHE A 59 -0.54 6.49 9.07
N GLY A 60 -0.13 7.30 10.04
CA GLY A 60 -0.91 8.42 10.55
C GLY A 60 -1.01 9.58 9.56
N ALA A 61 -2.07 10.37 9.71
CA ALA A 61 -2.21 11.63 9.02
C ALA A 61 -1.29 12.70 9.65
N ASN A 62 -0.59 13.46 8.82
CA ASN A 62 0.18 14.61 9.30
C ASN A 62 -0.73 15.80 9.64
N ARG A 63 -1.85 15.90 8.93
CA ARG A 63 -2.88 16.93 9.12
C ARG A 63 -4.25 16.31 8.97
N ALA A 64 -5.19 16.77 9.78
CA ALA A 64 -6.53 16.21 9.82
C ALA A 64 -7.21 16.23 8.45
N TRP A 65 -7.91 15.17 8.14
CA TRP A 65 -8.58 14.94 6.85
C TRP A 65 -9.63 16.02 6.51
N GLN A 66 -10.20 16.65 7.52
CA GLN A 66 -11.19 17.72 7.36
C GLN A 66 -10.58 19.07 6.94
N ARG A 67 -9.27 19.21 7.02
CA ARG A 67 -8.55 20.44 6.67
C ARG A 67 -8.36 20.57 5.16
N GLU A 68 -8.27 21.82 4.70
CA GLU A 68 -7.97 22.11 3.28
C GLU A 68 -6.55 21.70 2.87
N ASP A 69 -5.64 21.67 3.84
CA ASP A 69 -4.24 21.29 3.67
C ASP A 69 -3.96 19.85 4.17
N THR A 70 -4.96 18.98 4.17
CA THR A 70 -4.82 17.56 4.54
C THR A 70 -3.60 16.93 3.88
N ASP A 71 -2.88 16.12 4.69
CA ASP A 71 -1.74 15.33 4.23
C ASP A 71 -1.81 13.96 4.90
N SER A 72 -2.24 12.96 4.14
CA SER A 72 -2.50 11.62 4.67
C SER A 72 -2.38 10.55 3.59
N PHE A 73 -2.01 9.34 4.04
CA PHE A 73 -2.12 8.12 3.23
C PHE A 73 -3.54 7.58 3.27
N TRP A 74 -3.95 6.97 2.14
CA TRP A 74 -5.27 6.37 2.00
C TRP A 74 -5.34 5.37 0.85
N GLY A 75 -6.47 4.64 0.72
CA GLY A 75 -6.68 3.64 -0.32
C GLY A 75 -5.69 2.49 -0.27
N PRO A 76 -5.46 1.85 0.90
CA PRO A 76 -4.47 0.80 1.02
C PRO A 76 -4.88 -0.45 0.23
N SER A 77 -3.90 -1.06 -0.43
CA SER A 77 -4.03 -2.38 -1.08
C SER A 77 -2.84 -3.23 -0.67
N MET A 78 -3.09 -4.39 -0.07
CA MET A 78 -2.07 -5.23 0.52
C MET A 78 -2.00 -6.60 -0.17
N HIS A 79 -0.77 -7.10 -0.38
CA HIS A 79 -0.51 -8.44 -0.87
C HIS A 79 0.68 -9.08 -0.16
N TRP A 80 0.75 -10.41 -0.16
CA TRP A 80 1.97 -11.13 0.15
C TRP A 80 2.88 -11.15 -1.08
N ASN A 81 4.12 -10.71 -0.92
CA ASN A 81 5.12 -10.77 -1.98
C ASN A 81 6.06 -11.94 -1.74
N THR A 82 6.00 -12.94 -2.63
CA THR A 82 6.76 -14.20 -2.49
C THR A 82 8.25 -14.02 -2.72
N TYR A 83 8.65 -13.01 -3.50
CA TYR A 83 10.04 -12.70 -3.76
C TYR A 83 10.72 -11.99 -2.59
N LEU A 84 10.00 -11.03 -1.97
CA LEU A 84 10.49 -10.29 -0.81
C LEU A 84 10.28 -11.05 0.51
N GLU A 85 9.41 -12.08 0.51
CA GLU A 85 8.92 -12.76 1.72
C GLU A 85 8.34 -11.77 2.73
N ARG A 86 7.50 -10.84 2.24
CA ARG A 86 6.90 -9.76 3.03
C ARG A 86 5.48 -9.45 2.59
N TYR A 87 4.71 -8.93 3.51
CA TYR A 87 3.49 -8.21 3.18
C TYR A 87 3.86 -6.83 2.66
N VAL A 88 3.31 -6.46 1.51
CA VAL A 88 3.52 -5.18 0.86
C VAL A 88 2.19 -4.46 0.77
N VAL A 89 2.17 -3.18 1.11
CA VAL A 89 1.02 -2.31 0.94
C VAL A 89 1.34 -1.19 -0.03
N LEU A 90 0.42 -0.92 -0.95
CA LEU A 90 0.43 0.28 -1.77
C LEU A 90 -0.65 1.23 -1.28
N MET A 91 -0.34 2.52 -1.32
CA MET A 91 -1.23 3.57 -0.83
C MET A 91 -1.10 4.81 -1.70
N ASN A 92 -2.18 5.58 -1.73
CA ASN A 92 -2.16 6.95 -2.22
C ASN A 92 -1.68 7.90 -1.12
N ARG A 93 -1.03 8.98 -1.54
CA ARG A 93 -0.90 10.16 -0.72
C ARG A 93 -1.42 11.35 -1.51
N ALA A 94 -2.37 12.05 -0.94
CA ALA A 94 -2.94 13.24 -1.51
C ALA A 94 -2.85 14.39 -0.52
N CYS A 95 -2.70 15.58 -1.04
CA CYS A 95 -2.67 16.80 -0.27
C CYS A 95 -3.64 17.80 -0.90
N CYS A 96 -4.26 18.55 -0.07
CA CYS A 96 -4.74 19.90 -0.29
C CYS A 96 -5.89 20.09 -1.29
N LYS A 97 -6.89 20.85 -0.86
CA LYS A 97 -7.92 21.41 -1.74
C LYS A 97 -7.36 22.54 -2.62
N PRO A 98 -8.00 22.86 -3.75
CA PRO A 98 -9.14 22.13 -4.31
C PRO A 98 -8.71 20.91 -5.11
N GLY A 99 -9.60 19.90 -5.21
CA GLY A 99 -9.44 18.78 -6.13
C GLY A 99 -8.58 17.62 -5.64
N TRP A 100 -7.99 17.69 -4.45
CA TRP A 100 -7.19 16.62 -3.85
C TRP A 100 -6.14 16.07 -4.83
N PRO A 101 -5.16 16.90 -5.25
CA PRO A 101 -4.17 16.45 -6.22
C PRO A 101 -3.41 15.25 -5.67
N GLN A 102 -3.24 14.27 -6.52
CA GLN A 102 -2.49 13.07 -6.23
C GLN A 102 -1.00 13.40 -6.11
N GLU A 103 -0.42 13.27 -4.94
CA GLU A 103 1.02 13.43 -4.73
C GLU A 103 1.80 12.25 -5.31
N GLY A 104 1.25 11.05 -5.18
CA GLY A 104 1.88 9.86 -5.72
C GLY A 104 1.35 8.56 -5.12
N ILE A 105 1.92 7.46 -5.59
CA ILE A 105 1.75 6.13 -5.05
C ILE A 105 2.93 5.81 -4.16
N TYR A 106 2.64 5.31 -2.98
CA TYR A 106 3.61 4.93 -1.96
C TYR A 106 3.52 3.44 -1.66
N LEU A 107 4.64 2.89 -1.27
CA LEU A 107 4.79 1.50 -0.88
C LEU A 107 5.42 1.42 0.50
N SER A 108 4.93 0.50 1.32
CA SER A 108 5.58 0.04 2.55
C SER A 108 5.51 -1.48 2.63
N ASN A 109 6.27 -2.07 3.54
CA ASN A 109 6.27 -3.51 3.76
C ASN A 109 6.47 -3.86 5.23
N THR A 110 6.03 -5.08 5.60
CA THR A 110 6.25 -5.66 6.92
C THR A 110 6.51 -7.16 6.82
N ILE A 111 7.17 -7.72 7.81
CA ILE A 111 7.32 -9.17 7.99
C ILE A 111 6.22 -9.77 8.86
N ASP A 112 5.54 -8.95 9.65
CA ASP A 112 4.54 -9.41 10.60
C ASP A 112 3.35 -8.44 10.62
N LEU A 113 2.16 -8.97 10.29
CA LEU A 113 0.90 -8.23 10.39
C LEU A 113 0.36 -8.15 11.83
N ALA A 114 0.83 -9.03 12.70
CA ALA A 114 0.36 -9.08 14.08
C ALA A 114 0.92 -7.93 14.93
N ASP A 115 2.07 -7.40 14.54
CA ASP A 115 2.67 -6.21 15.16
C ASP A 115 2.79 -5.06 14.15
N PRO A 116 1.87 -4.10 14.19
CA PRO A 116 1.90 -2.96 13.27
C PRO A 116 3.15 -2.07 13.36
N SER A 117 3.96 -2.19 14.40
CA SER A 117 5.22 -1.43 14.51
C SER A 117 6.30 -1.87 13.52
N TYR A 118 6.17 -3.07 12.94
CA TYR A 118 7.10 -3.57 11.91
C TYR A 118 6.87 -3.00 10.51
N TRP A 119 5.83 -2.22 10.28
CA TRP A 119 5.66 -1.54 9.01
C TRP A 119 6.79 -0.52 8.78
N GLY A 120 7.47 -0.67 7.64
CA GLY A 120 8.49 0.28 7.21
C GLY A 120 7.90 1.65 6.86
N GLN A 121 8.77 2.67 6.77
CA GLN A 121 8.35 3.98 6.31
C GLN A 121 7.89 3.92 4.85
N PRO A 122 6.76 4.55 4.50
CA PRO A 122 6.29 4.58 3.12
C PRO A 122 7.27 5.29 2.18
N THR A 123 7.58 4.66 1.07
CA THR A 123 8.44 5.21 0.01
C THR A 123 7.62 5.46 -1.25
N ARG A 124 7.76 6.65 -1.84
CA ARG A 124 7.08 6.99 -3.09
C ARG A 124 7.68 6.22 -4.27
N ILE A 125 6.85 5.48 -4.99
CA ILE A 125 7.24 4.70 -6.18
C ILE A 125 6.81 5.35 -7.49
N LEU A 126 5.78 6.19 -7.47
CA LEU A 126 5.33 7.01 -8.60
C LEU A 126 4.92 8.38 -8.09
N SER A 127 5.32 9.44 -8.79
CA SER A 127 4.83 10.80 -8.55
C SER A 127 3.49 11.03 -9.23
N GLY A 128 2.75 12.07 -8.80
CA GLY A 128 1.53 12.51 -9.46
C GLY A 128 1.73 12.82 -10.94
N ASP A 129 2.84 13.47 -11.30
CA ASP A 129 3.19 13.81 -12.70
C ASP A 129 3.40 12.56 -13.56
N GLN A 130 4.03 11.51 -13.01
CA GLN A 130 4.21 10.23 -13.72
C GLN A 130 2.89 9.50 -13.94
N ILE A 131 1.96 9.61 -13.00
CA ILE A 131 0.62 9.01 -13.12
C ILE A 131 -0.21 9.76 -14.17
N GLY A 132 0.02 11.06 -14.33
CA GLY A 132 -0.69 11.96 -15.23
C GLY A 132 -1.96 12.53 -14.61
N TYR A 133 -2.67 13.36 -15.37
CA TYR A 133 -3.85 14.13 -14.92
C TYR A 133 -5.13 13.30 -14.70
N ARG A 134 -5.06 11.98 -14.76
CA ARG A 134 -6.20 11.11 -14.48
C ARG A 134 -6.31 10.88 -12.98
N PRO A 135 -7.52 10.57 -12.46
CA PRO A 135 -7.65 10.11 -11.09
C PRO A 135 -6.69 8.93 -10.84
N GLY A 136 -5.63 9.20 -10.08
CA GLY A 136 -4.55 8.25 -9.82
C GLY A 136 -4.74 7.50 -8.50
N TYR A 137 -5.99 7.10 -8.20
CA TYR A 137 -6.38 6.53 -6.92
C TYR A 137 -6.46 5.01 -6.94
N TYR A 138 -6.42 4.42 -5.76
CA TYR A 138 -6.59 2.99 -5.53
C TYR A 138 -5.55 2.14 -6.27
N PRO A 139 -4.27 2.26 -5.89
CA PRO A 139 -3.22 1.42 -6.44
C PRO A 139 -3.43 -0.03 -6.00
N GLN A 140 -3.35 -0.95 -6.94
CA GLN A 140 -3.47 -2.38 -6.68
C GLN A 140 -2.46 -3.14 -7.52
N VAL A 141 -1.85 -4.18 -6.96
CA VAL A 141 -1.00 -5.11 -7.70
C VAL A 141 -1.79 -6.34 -8.09
N MET A 142 -1.44 -6.88 -9.26
CA MET A 142 -1.85 -8.20 -9.68
C MET A 142 -0.60 -9.02 -9.97
N GLY A 143 -0.44 -10.13 -9.27
CA GLY A 143 0.62 -11.10 -9.57
C GLY A 143 0.44 -11.67 -10.97
N ILE A 144 1.51 -11.67 -11.77
CA ILE A 144 1.48 -12.15 -13.17
C ILE A 144 2.08 -13.55 -13.32
N GLU A 145 2.69 -14.09 -12.28
CA GLU A 145 3.20 -15.45 -12.25
C GLU A 145 2.05 -16.47 -12.09
N PRO A 146 2.25 -17.73 -12.45
CA PRO A 146 1.25 -18.77 -12.22
C PRO A 146 0.79 -18.80 -10.75
N GLY A 147 -0.53 -18.67 -10.53
CA GLY A 147 -1.12 -18.59 -9.19
C GLY A 147 -1.13 -17.19 -8.58
N GLY A 148 -0.59 -16.19 -9.26
CA GLY A 148 -0.64 -14.79 -8.83
C GLY A 148 -2.07 -14.26 -8.79
N THR A 149 -2.35 -13.41 -7.79
CA THR A 149 -3.63 -12.75 -7.55
C THR A 149 -3.40 -11.30 -7.12
N ASP A 150 -4.46 -10.63 -6.72
CA ASP A 150 -4.40 -9.30 -6.09
C ASP A 150 -3.84 -9.35 -4.65
N THR A 151 -3.81 -10.53 -4.04
CA THR A 151 -3.28 -10.75 -2.68
C THR A 151 -2.01 -11.58 -2.66
N LEU A 152 -1.55 -12.09 -3.82
CA LEU A 152 -0.32 -12.87 -3.97
C LEU A 152 0.45 -12.42 -5.21
N ALA A 153 1.66 -11.92 -5.03
CA ALA A 153 2.50 -11.41 -6.10
C ALA A 153 3.96 -11.83 -5.92
N GLY A 154 4.70 -11.91 -7.03
CA GLY A 154 6.12 -12.27 -7.05
C GLY A 154 7.03 -11.08 -7.31
N GLU A 155 8.19 -11.35 -7.94
CA GLU A 155 9.19 -10.33 -8.27
C GLU A 155 8.64 -9.26 -9.22
N VAL A 156 7.89 -9.70 -10.23
CA VAL A 156 7.28 -8.79 -11.21
C VAL A 156 5.77 -8.88 -11.11
N SER A 157 5.12 -7.72 -11.07
CA SER A 157 3.68 -7.63 -10.90
C SER A 157 3.12 -6.49 -11.74
N ARG A 158 1.85 -6.62 -12.13
CA ARG A 158 1.15 -5.56 -12.84
C ARG A 158 0.54 -4.59 -11.84
N LEU A 159 0.85 -3.30 -11.98
CA LEU A 159 0.23 -2.24 -11.19
C LEU A 159 -1.02 -1.73 -11.90
N TYR A 160 -2.11 -1.71 -11.17
CA TYR A 160 -3.35 -1.04 -11.54
C TYR A 160 -3.50 0.24 -10.73
N ILE A 161 -3.94 1.30 -11.37
CA ILE A 161 -4.30 2.57 -10.75
C ILE A 161 -5.66 2.96 -11.31
N HIS A 162 -6.64 3.14 -10.45
CA HIS A 162 -8.02 3.45 -10.83
C HIS A 162 -8.58 2.48 -11.91
N GLY A 163 -8.32 1.20 -11.73
CA GLY A 163 -8.78 0.14 -12.65
C GLY A 163 -8.02 0.04 -13.98
N SER A 164 -7.06 0.92 -14.24
CA SER A 164 -6.23 0.91 -15.46
C SER A 164 -4.80 0.50 -15.16
N SER A 165 -4.19 -0.29 -16.04
CA SER A 165 -2.81 -0.73 -15.89
C SER A 165 -1.93 -0.21 -17.02
N SER A 166 -0.94 0.61 -16.66
CA SER A 166 0.11 1.11 -17.56
C SER A 166 1.51 0.78 -17.04
N TRP A 167 1.63 0.09 -15.90
CA TRP A 167 2.87 -0.09 -15.19
C TRP A 167 3.11 -1.55 -14.82
N LEU A 168 4.37 -1.95 -14.87
CA LEU A 168 4.88 -3.13 -14.18
C LEU A 168 5.70 -2.65 -12.99
N LEU A 169 5.54 -3.33 -11.85
CA LEU A 169 6.40 -3.19 -10.69
C LEU A 169 7.38 -4.35 -10.66
N ARG A 170 8.66 -4.04 -10.53
CA ARG A 170 9.67 -5.02 -10.18
C ARG A 170 10.11 -4.78 -8.75
N PHE A 171 9.97 -5.79 -7.92
CA PHE A 171 10.47 -5.79 -6.55
C PHE A 171 11.92 -6.27 -6.55
N SER A 172 12.79 -5.60 -5.80
CA SER A 172 14.19 -5.99 -5.66
C SER A 172 14.63 -5.96 -4.20
N ASN A 173 15.53 -6.86 -3.84
CA ASN A 173 16.26 -6.76 -2.57
C ASN A 173 17.47 -5.83 -2.76
N GLN A 174 17.84 -5.06 -1.75
CA GLN A 174 18.96 -4.09 -1.83
C GLN A 174 20.30 -4.73 -2.22
N ASP A 175 20.47 -6.02 -1.97
CA ASP A 175 21.70 -6.73 -2.28
C ASP A 175 21.78 -7.21 -3.75
N ASP A 176 20.64 -7.17 -4.46
CA ASP A 176 20.60 -7.55 -5.88
C ASP A 176 20.86 -6.32 -6.76
N ARG A 177 22.14 -5.93 -6.84
CA ARG A 177 22.64 -4.87 -7.75
C ARG A 177 22.81 -5.38 -9.19
N THR A 178 22.01 -6.29 -9.64
CA THR A 178 22.06 -6.74 -11.03
C THR A 178 21.64 -5.56 -11.91
N VAL A 179 22.62 -5.02 -12.62
CA VAL A 179 22.38 -4.01 -13.66
C VAL A 179 21.48 -4.65 -14.72
N MET A 180 20.24 -4.23 -14.76
CA MET A 180 19.32 -4.68 -15.79
C MET A 180 19.81 -4.20 -17.16
N PRO A 181 19.74 -5.02 -18.19
CA PRO A 181 19.99 -4.55 -19.55
C PRO A 181 18.99 -3.41 -19.88
N PRO A 182 19.40 -2.42 -20.66
CA PRO A 182 18.52 -1.33 -21.07
C PRO A 182 17.25 -1.91 -21.70
N ASP A 183 16.13 -1.28 -21.42
CA ASP A 183 14.85 -1.64 -22.00
C ASP A 183 14.96 -1.67 -23.52
N PRO A 184 14.60 -2.75 -24.19
CA PRO A 184 14.61 -2.81 -25.65
C PRO A 184 13.77 -1.70 -26.31
N ASP A 185 12.83 -1.08 -25.57
CA ASP A 185 12.01 0.04 -26.03
C ASP A 185 12.66 1.43 -25.79
N GLY A 186 13.87 1.50 -25.22
CA GLY A 186 14.68 2.72 -25.13
C GLY A 186 14.17 3.80 -24.16
N LEU A 187 13.31 3.45 -23.22
CA LEU A 187 12.87 4.38 -22.18
C LEU A 187 13.96 4.46 -21.08
N PRO A 188 14.31 5.67 -20.60
CA PRO A 188 15.28 5.83 -19.52
C PRO A 188 14.75 5.19 -18.24
N ASP A 189 15.62 4.43 -17.56
CA ASP A 189 15.30 3.88 -16.25
C ASP A 189 14.97 5.01 -15.27
N PRO A 190 13.89 4.89 -14.50
CA PRO A 190 13.64 5.85 -13.42
C PRO A 190 14.81 5.81 -12.44
N VAL A 191 15.33 6.98 -12.09
CA VAL A 191 16.47 7.14 -11.18
C VAL A 191 16.13 6.50 -9.83
N ALA A 192 16.91 5.51 -9.46
CA ALA A 192 16.76 4.83 -8.19
C ALA A 192 17.18 5.75 -7.04
N ASP A 193 16.27 6.03 -6.12
CA ASP A 193 16.58 6.73 -4.88
C ASP A 193 17.21 5.75 -3.88
N THR A 194 18.35 6.14 -3.30
CA THR A 194 19.35 5.24 -2.71
C THR A 194 19.10 4.78 -1.28
N HIS A 195 17.91 4.94 -0.71
CA HIS A 195 17.72 4.72 0.73
C HIS A 195 16.65 3.72 1.17
N THR A 196 16.03 2.97 0.27
CA THR A 196 15.04 1.95 0.66
C THR A 196 15.05 0.80 -0.34
N ARG A 197 14.68 -0.41 0.09
CA ARG A 197 14.50 -1.59 -0.76
C ARG A 197 13.75 -1.21 -2.04
N GLN A 198 14.43 -1.29 -3.18
CA GLN A 198 14.04 -0.64 -4.40
C GLN A 198 12.85 -1.34 -5.06
N THR A 199 11.82 -0.58 -5.33
CA THR A 199 10.72 -0.96 -6.22
C THR A 199 10.83 -0.09 -7.46
N THR A 200 10.99 -0.70 -8.62
CA THR A 200 11.07 0.00 -9.91
C THR A 200 9.76 -0.18 -10.66
N ALA A 201 9.12 0.92 -11.05
CA ALA A 201 7.92 0.88 -11.87
C ALA A 201 8.27 1.14 -13.34
N ARG A 202 7.82 0.28 -14.25
CA ARG A 202 7.97 0.44 -15.70
C ARG A 202 6.62 0.62 -16.38
N ARG A 203 6.57 1.55 -17.32
CA ARG A 203 5.41 1.74 -18.17
C ARG A 203 5.37 0.66 -19.25
N GLY A 204 4.40 -0.24 -19.19
CA GLY A 204 4.13 -1.19 -20.27
C GLY A 204 3.28 -0.53 -21.37
N LYS A 205 3.60 -0.79 -22.64
CA LYS A 205 2.68 -0.48 -23.73
C LYS A 205 1.43 -1.34 -23.58
N ALA A 206 0.26 -0.73 -23.63
CA ALA A 206 -0.97 -1.47 -23.79
C ALA A 206 -0.93 -2.17 -25.16
N PRO A 207 -1.30 -3.44 -25.25
CA PRO A 207 -1.54 -4.07 -26.54
C PRO A 207 -2.72 -3.36 -27.22
N ASN A 208 -2.61 -3.15 -28.51
CA ASN A 208 -3.70 -2.67 -29.36
C ASN A 208 -4.89 -3.64 -29.32
#